data_8adff1592ec52a8a809bd1f68f917a46
#
_entry.id   8adff1592ec52a8a809bd1f68f917a46
#
_cell.length_a   1.000
_cell.length_b   1.000
_cell.length_c   1.000
_cell.angle_alpha   90.00
_cell.angle_beta   90.00
_cell.angle_gamma   90.00
#
_symmetry.space_group_name_H-M   'P 1'
#
loop_
_entity.id
_entity.type
_entity.pdbx_description
1 polymer ?
#
loop_
_entity_poly.entity_id
_entity_poly.type
_entity_poly.pdbx_seq_one_letter_code
_entity_poly.pdbx_strand_id
1 'polypeptide(L)'
;MSSIAGHAPPIGLRAAASPIDAAKARTRLIAIDALRGLVMLFMLVDHVRETWYLHLQVTDPVDATTTDPGLFFTRLLSTFCAPTFVALTGLSAWLYGQSHTKAQVSEFLFKRGLFLIVLEFTVVGYAWPTQAPAFPPTAIWLQVIWAIGISMVALAALLHLPRPAQFAVGLAIVCLHNLLDPIRLTADQPGYVAWAILHQRSLIEAGGIAIKTTYPVLPWIGVILLGYACGPWFARGSDPVRRIRRLTMLGLGLVIGFVAIRYLNIYGDKPWFVADSPLRTVMSFLALTKYPPSLLFLMPTVGTGCLLLALFEKFEDSKAMPHLALLGGAPMFYYVLHLYVLKLIYNVALLLYGPTKGTVFGVDQLRWVWIWVFILIPVLYSPTRWFAQLKQRRKDILWLKYL
;
A
#
# COMPACT_ATOMS: atom_id res chain seq x y z
N MET A 1 66.07 -36.67 16.81
CA MET A 1 65.05 -36.82 15.78
C MET A 1 63.71 -36.59 16.45
N SER A 2 63.20 -35.38 16.39
CA SER A 2 62.00 -34.90 17.11
C SER A 2 60.92 -34.61 16.06
N SER A 3 59.77 -35.31 16.16
CA SER A 3 58.63 -35.16 15.33
C SER A 3 57.73 -34.06 15.85
N ILE A 4 57.53 -32.98 15.06
CA ILE A 4 56.62 -31.91 15.35
C ILE A 4 55.24 -32.28 14.70
N ALA A 5 54.29 -32.67 15.54
CA ALA A 5 52.91 -32.86 15.13
C ALA A 5 52.18 -31.51 15.18
N GLY A 6 51.84 -30.94 14.03
CA GLY A 6 51.01 -29.73 13.91
C GLY A 6 49.55 -30.02 14.28
N HIS A 7 49.05 -29.33 15.31
CA HIS A 7 47.65 -29.32 15.67
C HIS A 7 46.91 -28.34 14.76
N ALA A 8 46.00 -28.83 13.93
CA ALA A 8 45.00 -28.00 13.24
C ALA A 8 43.95 -27.52 14.25
N PRO A 9 43.50 -26.23 14.18
CA PRO A 9 42.42 -25.74 15.06
C PRO A 9 41.08 -26.43 14.74
N PRO A 10 40.22 -26.65 15.75
CA PRO A 10 38.95 -27.28 15.56
C PRO A 10 38.02 -26.37 14.71
N ILE A 11 37.44 -26.94 13.68
CA ILE A 11 36.38 -26.35 12.86
C ILE A 11 35.21 -26.04 13.82
N GLY A 12 35.02 -24.76 14.14
CA GLY A 12 33.91 -24.29 14.97
C GLY A 12 32.57 -24.65 14.28
N LEU A 13 31.91 -25.64 14.81
CA LEU A 13 30.51 -25.94 14.54
C LEU A 13 29.71 -24.66 14.86
N ARG A 14 29.25 -23.94 13.81
CA ARG A 14 28.22 -22.93 13.98
C ARG A 14 27.03 -23.62 14.64
N ALA A 15 26.76 -23.27 15.89
CA ALA A 15 25.60 -23.73 16.61
C ALA A 15 24.37 -23.50 15.74
N ALA A 16 23.67 -24.56 15.40
CA ALA A 16 22.39 -24.48 14.71
C ALA A 16 21.47 -23.63 15.59
N ALA A 17 20.84 -22.60 14.99
CA ALA A 17 19.88 -21.76 15.70
C ALA A 17 18.85 -22.64 16.39
N SER A 18 18.55 -22.36 17.66
CA SER A 18 17.61 -23.19 18.41
C SER A 18 16.23 -23.19 17.70
N PRO A 19 15.44 -24.25 17.85
CA PRO A 19 14.08 -24.29 17.31
C PRO A 19 13.24 -23.08 17.76
N ILE A 20 13.53 -22.54 18.95
CA ILE A 20 12.90 -21.33 19.51
C ILE A 20 13.31 -20.08 18.72
N ASP A 21 14.57 -19.96 18.29
CA ASP A 21 15.04 -18.79 17.50
C ASP A 21 14.51 -18.85 16.06
N ALA A 22 14.42 -20.05 15.48
CA ALA A 22 13.78 -20.26 14.19
C ALA A 22 12.27 -20.00 14.24
N ALA A 23 11.59 -20.40 15.33
CA ALA A 23 10.18 -20.10 15.57
C ALA A 23 9.96 -18.58 15.74
N LYS A 24 10.75 -17.88 16.57
CA LYS A 24 10.66 -16.42 16.75
C LYS A 24 10.92 -15.62 15.48
N ALA A 25 11.86 -16.04 14.63
CA ALA A 25 12.09 -15.40 13.33
C ALA A 25 10.92 -15.61 12.37
N ARG A 26 10.23 -16.76 12.46
CA ARG A 26 9.06 -17.10 11.64
C ARG A 26 7.82 -16.30 12.07
N THR A 27 7.61 -16.09 13.36
CA THR A 27 6.46 -15.38 13.92
C THR A 27 6.45 -13.91 13.52
N ARG A 28 7.61 -13.25 13.49
CA ARG A 28 7.73 -11.83 13.08
C ARG A 28 7.31 -11.57 11.64
N LEU A 29 7.58 -12.49 10.75
CA LEU A 29 7.16 -12.39 9.34
C LEU A 29 5.66 -12.63 9.20
N ILE A 30 5.05 -13.45 10.05
CA ILE A 30 3.61 -13.74 10.04
C ILE A 30 2.80 -12.48 10.30
N ALA A 31 3.13 -11.68 11.29
CA ALA A 31 2.38 -10.44 11.61
C ALA A 31 2.41 -9.42 10.45
N ILE A 32 3.57 -9.23 9.81
CA ILE A 32 3.73 -8.34 8.66
C ILE A 32 2.90 -8.83 7.46
N ASP A 33 3.01 -10.12 7.15
CA ASP A 33 2.28 -10.70 6.03
C ASP A 33 0.78 -10.77 6.34
N ALA A 34 0.37 -11.03 7.59
CA ALA A 34 -1.03 -10.98 8.02
C ALA A 34 -1.63 -9.58 7.85
N LEU A 35 -0.88 -8.52 8.20
CA LEU A 35 -1.33 -7.16 7.98
C LEU A 35 -1.50 -6.85 6.48
N ARG A 36 -0.57 -7.29 5.63
CA ARG A 36 -0.74 -7.17 4.17
C ARG A 36 -1.99 -7.91 3.70
N GLY A 37 -2.24 -9.12 4.21
CA GLY A 37 -3.42 -9.91 3.86
C GLY A 37 -4.72 -9.22 4.26
N LEU A 38 -4.81 -8.65 5.46
CA LEU A 38 -5.98 -7.87 5.90
C LEU A 38 -6.21 -6.67 4.97
N VAL A 39 -5.15 -5.91 4.67
CA VAL A 39 -5.22 -4.74 3.80
C VAL A 39 -5.69 -5.12 2.38
N MET A 40 -5.31 -6.30 1.90
CA MET A 40 -5.80 -6.82 0.61
C MET A 40 -7.29 -7.13 0.62
N LEU A 41 -7.84 -7.62 1.74
CA LEU A 41 -9.29 -7.80 1.88
C LEU A 41 -10.05 -6.46 1.84
N PHE A 42 -9.52 -5.42 2.49
CA PHE A 42 -10.13 -4.09 2.40
C PHE A 42 -9.97 -3.45 1.02
N MET A 43 -8.87 -3.73 0.34
CA MET A 43 -8.68 -3.31 -1.06
C MET A 43 -9.69 -3.98 -1.99
N LEU A 44 -10.03 -5.25 -1.75
CA LEU A 44 -11.10 -5.93 -2.49
C LEU A 44 -12.45 -5.21 -2.33
N VAL A 45 -12.79 -4.76 -1.11
CA VAL A 45 -14.02 -3.99 -0.87
C VAL A 45 -14.07 -2.75 -1.75
N ASP A 46 -12.96 -1.99 -1.82
CA ASP A 46 -12.89 -0.77 -2.64
C ASP A 46 -13.05 -1.06 -4.14
N HIS A 47 -12.36 -2.08 -4.64
CA HIS A 47 -12.40 -2.39 -6.07
C HIS A 47 -13.72 -3.03 -6.50
N VAL A 48 -14.38 -3.82 -5.62
CA VAL A 48 -15.75 -4.27 -5.85
C VAL A 48 -16.71 -3.07 -5.92
N ARG A 49 -16.56 -2.11 -4.98
CA ARG A 49 -17.31 -0.86 -5.01
C ARG A 49 -17.04 -0.08 -6.31
N GLU A 50 -15.80 0.12 -6.68
CA GLU A 50 -15.45 0.84 -7.92
C GLU A 50 -16.02 0.15 -9.17
N THR A 51 -16.11 -1.16 -9.17
CA THR A 51 -16.66 -1.93 -10.31
C THR A 51 -18.18 -1.82 -10.41
N TRP A 52 -18.89 -1.99 -9.28
CA TRP A 52 -20.37 -2.03 -9.29
C TRP A 52 -21.04 -0.65 -9.13
N TYR A 53 -20.28 0.38 -8.72
CA TYR A 53 -20.73 1.76 -8.56
C TYR A 53 -19.99 2.70 -9.52
N LEU A 54 -19.72 2.28 -10.77
CA LEU A 54 -19.10 3.12 -11.80
C LEU A 54 -19.88 4.42 -12.06
N HIS A 55 -21.20 4.38 -11.91
CA HIS A 55 -22.11 5.52 -12.07
C HIS A 55 -22.11 6.50 -10.88
N LEU A 56 -21.56 6.10 -9.72
CA LEU A 56 -21.51 6.89 -8.49
C LEU A 56 -20.07 6.94 -7.94
N GLN A 57 -19.15 7.48 -8.75
CA GLN A 57 -17.77 7.67 -8.29
C GLN A 57 -17.69 8.80 -7.25
N VAL A 58 -17.05 8.50 -6.14
CA VAL A 58 -16.86 9.47 -5.06
C VAL A 58 -15.72 10.43 -5.38
N THR A 59 -15.85 11.67 -4.94
CA THR A 59 -14.81 12.73 -5.03
C THR A 59 -13.62 12.43 -4.10
N ASP A 60 -12.57 13.24 -4.21
CA ASP A 60 -11.42 13.19 -3.31
C ASP A 60 -11.05 14.61 -2.86
N PRO A 61 -11.20 14.95 -1.57
CA PRO A 61 -11.85 14.15 -0.52
C PRO A 61 -13.32 13.85 -0.82
N VAL A 62 -13.86 12.81 -0.17
CA VAL A 62 -15.26 12.40 -0.35
C VAL A 62 -16.18 13.52 0.14
N ASP A 63 -17.15 13.91 -0.68
CA ASP A 63 -18.12 14.92 -0.31
C ASP A 63 -19.05 14.41 0.82
N ALA A 64 -18.93 15.02 2.00
CA ALA A 64 -19.70 14.66 3.18
C ALA A 64 -21.17 15.12 3.10
N THR A 65 -21.51 16.04 2.19
CA THR A 65 -22.87 16.60 2.07
C THR A 65 -23.78 15.77 1.17
N THR A 66 -23.24 15.24 0.07
CA THR A 66 -24.02 14.57 -0.97
C THR A 66 -23.86 13.05 -0.96
N THR A 67 -22.71 12.53 -0.48
CA THR A 67 -22.44 11.09 -0.51
C THR A 67 -23.32 10.35 0.51
N ASP A 68 -23.85 9.18 0.09
CA ASP A 68 -24.53 8.26 1.00
C ASP A 68 -23.62 7.82 2.15
N PRO A 69 -24.07 7.84 3.41
CA PRO A 69 -23.24 7.46 4.56
C PRO A 69 -22.66 6.04 4.46
N GLY A 70 -23.44 5.07 3.99
CA GLY A 70 -22.98 3.69 3.82
C GLY A 70 -21.84 3.61 2.80
N LEU A 71 -21.97 4.34 1.69
CA LEU A 71 -20.94 4.44 0.65
C LEU A 71 -19.68 5.15 1.20
N PHE A 72 -19.86 6.22 1.97
CA PHE A 72 -18.77 6.94 2.62
C PHE A 72 -17.95 6.02 3.53
N PHE A 73 -18.58 5.31 4.47
CA PHE A 73 -17.89 4.44 5.41
C PHE A 73 -17.31 3.20 4.73
N THR A 74 -17.94 2.67 3.68
CA THR A 74 -17.36 1.62 2.85
C THR A 74 -16.06 2.09 2.17
N ARG A 75 -16.05 3.33 1.66
CA ARG A 75 -14.84 3.94 1.09
C ARG A 75 -13.76 4.20 2.14
N LEU A 76 -14.15 4.60 3.36
CA LEU A 76 -13.24 4.87 4.46
C LEU A 76 -12.41 3.63 4.85
N LEU A 77 -12.99 2.41 4.78
CA LEU A 77 -12.27 1.16 5.06
C LEU A 77 -11.04 0.95 4.18
N SER A 78 -11.06 1.44 2.95
CA SER A 78 -9.93 1.26 2.01
C SER A 78 -8.84 2.34 2.13
N THR A 79 -9.06 3.37 2.93
CA THR A 79 -8.14 4.52 2.98
C THR A 79 -6.76 4.14 3.51
N PHE A 80 -6.65 3.21 4.44
CA PHE A 80 -5.37 2.79 4.99
C PHE A 80 -4.60 1.75 4.14
N CYS A 81 -5.19 1.28 3.02
CA CYS A 81 -4.52 0.28 2.17
C CYS A 81 -3.20 0.78 1.60
N ALA A 82 -3.21 1.88 0.85
CA ALA A 82 -2.01 2.39 0.20
C ALA A 82 -0.91 2.83 1.19
N PRO A 83 -1.20 3.63 2.25
CA PRO A 83 -0.18 4.01 3.23
C PRO A 83 0.46 2.82 3.92
N THR A 84 -0.34 1.81 4.29
CA THR A 84 0.17 0.59 4.94
C THR A 84 1.05 -0.21 3.98
N PHE A 85 0.64 -0.41 2.72
CA PHE A 85 1.47 -1.12 1.73
C PHE A 85 2.80 -0.41 1.47
N VAL A 86 2.79 0.91 1.32
CA VAL A 86 3.99 1.70 1.08
C VAL A 86 4.93 1.63 2.28
N ALA A 87 4.42 1.82 3.51
CA ALA A 87 5.21 1.72 4.74
C ALA A 87 5.81 0.32 4.93
N LEU A 88 5.00 -0.75 4.72
CA LEU A 88 5.47 -2.13 4.79
C LEU A 88 6.44 -2.48 3.67
N THR A 89 6.41 -1.81 2.52
CA THR A 89 7.41 -1.97 1.47
C THR A 89 8.76 -1.43 1.91
N GLY A 90 8.80 -0.26 2.54
CA GLY A 90 10.01 0.29 3.14
C GLY A 90 10.58 -0.60 4.25
N LEU A 91 9.73 -1.05 5.17
CA LEU A 91 10.12 -2.01 6.22
C LEU A 91 10.70 -3.30 5.63
N SER A 92 10.08 -3.83 4.57
CA SER A 92 10.54 -5.07 3.92
C SER A 92 11.89 -4.90 3.22
N ALA A 93 12.14 -3.73 2.64
CA ALA A 93 13.43 -3.39 2.06
C ALA A 93 14.53 -3.40 3.14
N TRP A 94 14.24 -2.87 4.33
CA TRP A 94 15.18 -2.93 5.45
C TRP A 94 15.42 -4.35 5.93
N LEU A 95 14.36 -5.18 6.05
CA LEU A 95 14.48 -6.59 6.41
C LEU A 95 15.30 -7.39 5.40
N TYR A 96 15.14 -7.11 4.11
CA TYR A 96 15.97 -7.71 3.05
C TYR A 96 17.44 -7.35 3.22
N GLY A 97 17.73 -6.12 3.63
CA GLY A 97 19.08 -5.63 3.93
C GLY A 97 19.77 -6.30 5.13
N GLN A 98 19.04 -7.10 5.96
CA GLN A 98 19.67 -7.87 7.05
C GLN A 98 20.62 -8.97 6.57
N SER A 99 20.50 -9.39 5.30
CA SER A 99 21.28 -10.46 4.68
C SER A 99 21.95 -10.04 3.35
N HIS A 100 21.83 -8.77 2.98
CA HIS A 100 22.35 -8.23 1.73
C HIS A 100 23.07 -6.91 1.95
N THR A 101 24.03 -6.59 1.10
CA THR A 101 24.72 -5.29 1.13
C THR A 101 23.78 -4.15 0.70
N LYS A 102 24.10 -2.91 1.09
CA LYS A 102 23.33 -1.73 0.66
C LYS A 102 23.20 -1.64 -0.87
N ALA A 103 24.28 -1.95 -1.60
CA ALA A 103 24.29 -1.95 -3.06
C ALA A 103 23.31 -2.98 -3.63
N GLN A 104 23.29 -4.21 -3.09
CA GLN A 104 22.35 -5.26 -3.50
C GLN A 104 20.89 -4.89 -3.19
N VAL A 105 20.65 -4.25 -2.03
CA VAL A 105 19.29 -3.74 -1.69
C VAL A 105 18.87 -2.65 -2.66
N SER A 106 19.76 -1.69 -2.96
CA SER A 106 19.50 -0.61 -3.91
C SER A 106 19.18 -1.16 -5.30
N GLU A 107 20.00 -2.07 -5.81
CA GLU A 107 19.78 -2.72 -7.11
C GLU A 107 18.44 -3.48 -7.16
N PHE A 108 18.13 -4.24 -6.11
CA PHE A 108 16.86 -4.96 -6.01
C PHE A 108 15.66 -4.02 -6.02
N LEU A 109 15.70 -2.93 -5.23
CA LEU A 109 14.64 -1.94 -5.16
C LEU A 109 14.45 -1.23 -6.50
N PHE A 110 15.55 -0.85 -7.16
CA PHE A 110 15.50 -0.20 -8.46
C PHE A 110 14.87 -1.11 -9.51
N LYS A 111 15.35 -2.36 -9.65
CA LYS A 111 14.80 -3.33 -10.60
C LYS A 111 13.34 -3.65 -10.32
N ARG A 112 12.97 -3.85 -9.05
CA ARG A 112 11.58 -4.12 -8.67
C ARG A 112 10.69 -2.90 -8.88
N GLY A 113 11.17 -1.69 -8.59
CA GLY A 113 10.46 -0.45 -8.87
C GLY A 113 10.14 -0.30 -10.36
N LEU A 114 11.12 -0.49 -11.23
CA LEU A 114 10.93 -0.47 -12.68
C LEU A 114 9.95 -1.56 -13.15
N PHE A 115 10.06 -2.76 -12.61
CA PHE A 115 9.12 -3.85 -12.91
C PHE A 115 7.67 -3.48 -12.58
N LEU A 116 7.43 -2.85 -11.41
CA LEU A 116 6.10 -2.40 -11.01
C LEU A 116 5.56 -1.28 -11.93
N ILE A 117 6.42 -0.36 -12.36
CA ILE A 117 6.05 0.70 -13.32
C ILE A 117 5.62 0.09 -14.66
N VAL A 118 6.39 -0.86 -15.20
CA VAL A 118 6.02 -1.56 -16.42
C VAL A 118 4.73 -2.36 -16.25
N LEU A 119 4.56 -3.02 -15.10
CA LEU A 119 3.37 -3.79 -14.78
C LEU A 119 2.11 -2.91 -14.74
N GLU A 120 2.21 -1.68 -14.18
CA GLU A 120 1.11 -0.69 -14.20
C GLU A 120 0.68 -0.37 -15.61
N PHE A 121 1.62 -0.09 -16.51
CA PHE A 121 1.31 0.33 -17.90
C PHE A 121 0.81 -0.81 -18.78
N THR A 122 1.19 -2.04 -18.48
CA THR A 122 0.89 -3.20 -19.33
C THR A 122 -0.25 -4.04 -18.78
N VAL A 123 -0.14 -4.56 -17.57
CA VAL A 123 -1.08 -5.54 -17.01
C VAL A 123 -2.18 -4.86 -16.19
N VAL A 124 -1.79 -3.97 -15.27
CA VAL A 124 -2.73 -3.35 -14.33
C VAL A 124 -3.64 -2.34 -15.04
N GLY A 125 -3.08 -1.51 -15.93
CA GLY A 125 -3.85 -0.52 -16.68
C GLY A 125 -5.01 -1.13 -17.46
N TYR A 126 -4.82 -2.32 -18.03
CA TYR A 126 -5.86 -3.03 -18.79
C TYR A 126 -6.83 -3.83 -17.91
N ALA A 127 -6.59 -3.98 -16.62
CA ALA A 127 -7.43 -4.75 -15.73
C ALA A 127 -8.74 -4.03 -15.33
N TRP A 128 -8.82 -2.72 -15.52
CA TRP A 128 -9.99 -1.92 -15.14
C TRP A 128 -11.18 -2.15 -16.11
N PRO A 129 -12.44 -2.20 -15.62
CA PRO A 129 -13.61 -2.54 -16.45
C PRO A 129 -13.82 -1.60 -17.65
N THR A 130 -13.57 -0.30 -17.46
CA THR A 130 -13.79 0.73 -18.50
C THR A 130 -12.66 0.85 -19.52
N GLN A 131 -11.55 0.13 -19.34
CA GLN A 131 -10.43 0.16 -20.28
C GLN A 131 -10.69 -0.77 -21.48
N ALA A 132 -10.81 -0.16 -22.66
CA ALA A 132 -10.83 -0.91 -23.90
C ALA A 132 -9.49 -1.62 -24.13
N PRO A 133 -9.48 -2.80 -24.77
CA PRO A 133 -8.25 -3.52 -25.14
C PRO A 133 -7.60 -2.88 -26.39
N ALA A 134 -7.37 -1.56 -26.38
CA ALA A 134 -6.72 -0.82 -27.45
C ALA A 134 -5.22 -0.71 -27.22
N PHE A 135 -4.41 -0.86 -28.28
CA PHE A 135 -2.99 -0.60 -28.23
C PHE A 135 -2.59 0.34 -29.39
N PRO A 136 -1.94 1.48 -29.14
CA PRO A 136 -1.63 2.02 -27.80
C PRO A 136 -2.91 2.38 -27.00
N PRO A 137 -2.84 2.41 -25.64
CA PRO A 137 -3.99 2.79 -24.83
C PRO A 137 -4.33 4.27 -25.05
N THR A 138 -5.61 4.61 -25.05
CA THR A 138 -6.06 6.01 -25.15
C THR A 138 -5.88 6.79 -23.86
N ALA A 139 -5.82 6.07 -22.73
CA ALA A 139 -5.60 6.66 -21.41
C ALA A 139 -4.69 5.76 -20.54
N ILE A 140 -3.80 6.39 -19.80
CA ILE A 140 -2.91 5.75 -18.84
C ILE A 140 -3.20 6.38 -17.47
N TRP A 141 -3.38 5.53 -16.45
CA TRP A 141 -3.62 5.95 -15.09
C TRP A 141 -2.40 5.65 -14.24
N LEU A 142 -1.73 6.68 -13.73
CA LEU A 142 -0.61 6.53 -12.80
C LEU A 142 -1.18 6.28 -11.39
N GLN A 143 -1.44 4.99 -11.07
CA GLN A 143 -2.12 4.58 -9.84
C GLN A 143 -1.15 4.10 -8.75
N VAL A 144 -1.65 3.30 -7.81
CA VAL A 144 -0.92 2.90 -6.60
C VAL A 144 0.34 2.08 -6.90
N ILE A 145 0.31 1.20 -7.92
CA ILE A 145 1.47 0.38 -8.27
C ILE A 145 2.59 1.23 -8.87
N TRP A 146 2.23 2.22 -9.71
CA TRP A 146 3.13 3.26 -10.15
C TRP A 146 3.77 4.00 -8.97
N ALA A 147 2.95 4.48 -8.00
CA ALA A 147 3.45 5.23 -6.85
C ALA A 147 4.41 4.40 -5.98
N ILE A 148 4.10 3.11 -5.74
CA ILE A 148 4.99 2.17 -5.05
C ILE A 148 6.28 1.98 -5.86
N GLY A 149 6.19 1.79 -7.18
CA GLY A 149 7.34 1.59 -8.06
C GLY A 149 8.32 2.77 -8.01
N ILE A 150 7.83 4.00 -8.20
CA ILE A 150 8.65 5.22 -8.12
C ILE A 150 9.20 5.43 -6.69
N SER A 151 8.41 5.17 -5.65
CA SER A 151 8.88 5.26 -4.27
C SER A 151 10.00 4.27 -3.97
N MET A 152 9.97 3.06 -4.57
CA MET A 152 11.07 2.09 -4.46
C MET A 152 12.33 2.56 -5.19
N VAL A 153 12.19 3.16 -6.38
CA VAL A 153 13.31 3.77 -7.11
C VAL A 153 13.93 4.90 -6.31
N ALA A 154 13.11 5.77 -5.70
CA ALA A 154 13.59 6.83 -4.82
C ALA A 154 14.29 6.27 -3.57
N LEU A 155 13.71 5.24 -2.94
CA LEU A 155 14.32 4.57 -1.79
C LEU A 155 15.67 3.92 -2.15
N ALA A 156 15.82 3.38 -3.37
CA ALA A 156 17.09 2.81 -3.83
C ALA A 156 18.24 3.83 -3.80
N ALA A 157 17.96 5.11 -4.00
CA ALA A 157 18.94 6.20 -3.85
C ALA A 157 19.04 6.65 -2.38
N LEU A 158 17.91 6.88 -1.72
CA LEU A 158 17.85 7.47 -0.38
C LEU A 158 18.38 6.54 0.74
N LEU A 159 18.41 5.22 0.54
CA LEU A 159 18.94 4.28 1.53
C LEU A 159 20.44 4.44 1.80
N HIS A 160 21.18 5.14 0.92
CA HIS A 160 22.59 5.44 1.12
C HIS A 160 22.83 6.58 2.12
N LEU A 161 21.84 7.43 2.38
CA LEU A 161 21.90 8.45 3.42
C LEU A 161 22.13 7.83 4.81
N PRO A 162 22.73 8.56 5.76
CA PRO A 162 22.78 8.14 7.15
C PRO A 162 21.35 8.10 7.74
N ARG A 163 21.10 7.19 8.68
CA ARG A 163 19.76 6.95 9.24
C ARG A 163 19.06 8.19 9.79
N PRO A 164 19.73 9.07 10.55
CA PRO A 164 19.06 10.31 10.99
C PRO A 164 18.56 11.16 9.80
N ALA A 165 19.34 11.23 8.71
CA ALA A 165 18.94 11.96 7.51
C ALA A 165 17.77 11.27 6.80
N GLN A 166 17.74 9.92 6.71
CA GLN A 166 16.60 9.19 6.17
C GLN A 166 15.30 9.53 6.93
N PHE A 167 15.36 9.52 8.26
CA PHE A 167 14.23 9.86 9.10
C PHE A 167 13.83 11.33 8.95
N ALA A 168 14.79 12.26 8.98
CA ALA A 168 14.54 13.70 8.84
C ALA A 168 13.92 14.03 7.48
N VAL A 169 14.45 13.48 6.37
CA VAL A 169 13.92 13.69 5.01
C VAL A 169 12.51 13.10 4.89
N GLY A 170 12.31 11.86 5.36
CA GLY A 170 10.99 11.21 5.32
C GLY A 170 9.95 12.00 6.12
N LEU A 171 10.31 12.47 7.32
CA LEU A 171 9.44 13.28 8.17
C LEU A 171 9.17 14.66 7.54
N ALA A 172 10.20 15.32 7.01
CA ALA A 172 10.04 16.60 6.33
C ALA A 172 9.08 16.49 5.13
N ILE A 173 9.25 15.47 4.29
CA ILE A 173 8.34 15.23 3.18
C ILE A 173 6.90 15.04 3.69
N VAL A 174 6.67 14.11 4.62
CA VAL A 174 5.32 13.79 5.11
C VAL A 174 4.67 14.97 5.83
N CYS A 175 5.43 15.72 6.62
CA CYS A 175 4.87 16.81 7.42
C CYS A 175 4.74 18.14 6.66
N LEU A 176 5.58 18.40 5.66
CA LEU A 176 5.68 19.74 5.05
C LEU A 176 5.16 19.81 3.61
N HIS A 177 4.89 18.67 2.94
CA HIS A 177 4.45 18.70 1.54
C HIS A 177 3.13 19.45 1.35
N ASN A 178 2.24 19.50 2.36
CA ASN A 178 1.01 20.27 2.26
C ASN A 178 1.23 21.79 2.15
N LEU A 179 2.41 22.32 2.52
CA LEU A 179 2.79 23.71 2.24
C LEU A 179 2.91 23.99 0.74
N LEU A 180 3.05 22.93 -0.05
CA LEU A 180 3.16 23.00 -1.51
C LEU A 180 1.80 22.94 -2.22
N ASP A 181 0.71 22.65 -1.52
CA ASP A 181 -0.65 22.54 -2.07
C ASP A 181 -1.14 23.77 -2.84
N PRO A 182 -0.76 25.03 -2.43
CA PRO A 182 -1.13 26.23 -3.18
C PRO A 182 -0.45 26.37 -4.54
N ILE A 183 0.69 25.64 -4.76
CA ILE A 183 1.42 25.69 -6.03
C ILE A 183 0.65 24.87 -7.05
N ARG A 184 0.04 25.56 -8.04
CA ARG A 184 -0.70 24.95 -9.14
C ARG A 184 -0.08 25.38 -10.45
N LEU A 185 0.41 24.40 -11.22
CA LEU A 185 0.96 24.65 -12.54
C LEU A 185 -0.05 24.26 -13.62
N THR A 186 -0.06 24.99 -14.72
CA THR A 186 -0.86 24.71 -15.92
C THR A 186 0.01 24.08 -17.01
N ALA A 187 -0.61 23.43 -18.00
CA ALA A 187 0.09 22.63 -19.00
C ALA A 187 1.11 23.42 -19.84
N ASP A 188 0.93 24.73 -19.98
CA ASP A 188 1.81 25.66 -20.67
C ASP A 188 3.05 26.10 -19.85
N GLN A 189 3.06 25.83 -18.55
CA GLN A 189 4.14 26.26 -17.66
C GLN A 189 5.29 25.26 -17.61
N PRO A 190 6.55 25.73 -17.57
CA PRO A 190 7.70 24.87 -17.42
C PRO A 190 7.64 24.09 -16.09
N GLY A 191 7.96 22.80 -16.12
CA GLY A 191 7.93 21.93 -14.94
C GLY A 191 6.56 21.32 -14.63
N TYR A 192 5.49 21.63 -15.37
CA TYR A 192 4.15 21.07 -15.16
C TYR A 192 4.14 19.54 -15.08
N VAL A 193 4.78 18.84 -16.02
CA VAL A 193 4.81 17.37 -16.03
C VAL A 193 5.48 16.81 -14.78
N ALA A 194 6.63 17.38 -14.38
CA ALA A 194 7.33 16.97 -13.17
C ALA A 194 6.49 17.23 -11.91
N TRP A 195 5.84 18.39 -11.85
CA TRP A 195 4.97 18.76 -10.74
C TRP A 195 3.71 17.89 -10.66
N ALA A 196 3.11 17.59 -11.81
CA ALA A 196 1.97 16.67 -11.90
C ALA A 196 2.32 15.26 -11.40
N ILE A 197 3.54 14.79 -11.65
CA ILE A 197 4.03 13.49 -11.14
C ILE A 197 4.31 13.57 -9.63
N LEU A 198 4.93 14.67 -9.17
CA LEU A 198 5.39 14.78 -7.80
C LEU A 198 4.27 15.13 -6.80
N HIS A 199 3.43 16.12 -7.12
CA HIS A 199 2.53 16.68 -6.11
C HIS A 199 1.12 17.05 -6.60
N GLN A 200 0.91 17.32 -7.87
CA GLN A 200 -0.37 17.79 -8.39
C GLN A 200 -1.11 16.70 -9.16
N ARG A 201 -2.34 16.35 -8.75
CA ARG A 201 -3.21 15.49 -9.55
C ARG A 201 -3.64 16.23 -10.82
N SER A 202 -3.26 15.71 -11.99
CA SER A 202 -3.46 16.38 -13.28
C SER A 202 -3.72 15.38 -14.42
N LEU A 203 -4.12 15.93 -15.54
CA LEU A 203 -4.20 15.25 -16.82
C LEU A 203 -3.06 15.79 -17.71
N ILE A 204 -2.19 14.90 -18.17
CA ILE A 204 -1.11 15.22 -19.12
C ILE A 204 -1.49 14.64 -20.47
N GLU A 205 -1.55 15.46 -21.49
CA GLU A 205 -1.76 15.03 -22.87
C GLU A 205 -0.40 14.82 -23.57
N ALA A 206 -0.14 13.60 -24.01
CA ALA A 206 1.12 13.25 -24.68
C ALA A 206 0.85 12.35 -25.88
N GLY A 207 1.04 12.88 -27.10
CA GLY A 207 0.93 12.10 -28.33
C GLY A 207 -0.43 11.44 -28.55
N GLY A 208 -1.52 12.08 -28.11
CA GLY A 208 -2.89 11.54 -28.19
C GLY A 208 -3.25 10.57 -27.07
N ILE A 209 -2.36 10.39 -26.09
CA ILE A 209 -2.61 9.57 -24.90
C ILE A 209 -2.86 10.48 -23.69
N ALA A 210 -3.98 10.27 -23.00
CA ALA A 210 -4.34 10.97 -21.77
C ALA A 210 -3.68 10.29 -20.57
N ILE A 211 -2.69 10.92 -19.92
CA ILE A 211 -1.99 10.38 -18.75
C ILE A 211 -2.53 11.07 -17.51
N LYS A 212 -3.24 10.31 -16.66
CA LYS A 212 -3.84 10.81 -15.40
C LYS A 212 -2.93 10.51 -14.21
N THR A 213 -2.37 11.56 -13.59
CA THR A 213 -1.53 11.45 -12.39
C THR A 213 -2.43 11.28 -11.15
N THR A 214 -2.98 10.06 -10.96
CA THR A 214 -3.91 9.79 -9.83
C THR A 214 -3.18 9.79 -8.49
N TYR A 215 -1.95 9.26 -8.47
CA TYR A 215 -1.11 9.15 -7.27
C TYR A 215 0.17 9.99 -7.41
N PRO A 216 0.15 11.31 -7.14
CA PRO A 216 1.37 12.10 -7.03
C PRO A 216 2.32 11.50 -6.00
N VAL A 217 3.62 11.37 -6.35
CA VAL A 217 4.51 10.42 -5.66
C VAL A 217 5.26 10.98 -4.46
N LEU A 218 5.35 12.29 -4.29
CA LEU A 218 6.19 12.92 -3.26
C LEU A 218 5.87 12.43 -1.84
N PRO A 219 4.61 12.45 -1.35
CA PRO A 219 4.31 11.98 -0.01
C PRO A 219 4.60 10.48 0.18
N TRP A 220 4.40 9.68 -0.86
CA TRP A 220 4.66 8.24 -0.83
C TRP A 220 6.15 7.92 -0.68
N ILE A 221 7.04 8.76 -1.27
CA ILE A 221 8.50 8.67 -1.04
C ILE A 221 8.81 8.91 0.45
N GLY A 222 8.14 9.87 1.08
CA GLY A 222 8.28 10.08 2.53
C GLY A 222 7.84 8.87 3.35
N VAL A 223 6.67 8.29 3.03
CA VAL A 223 6.11 7.13 3.74
C VAL A 223 7.00 5.89 3.61
N ILE A 224 7.48 5.57 2.40
CA ILE A 224 8.37 4.40 2.21
C ILE A 224 9.70 4.57 2.96
N LEU A 225 10.24 5.79 2.98
CA LEU A 225 11.49 6.11 3.67
C LEU A 225 11.34 6.00 5.19
N LEU A 226 10.23 6.47 5.76
CA LEU A 226 9.91 6.30 7.18
C LEU A 226 9.70 4.82 7.53
N GLY A 227 9.02 4.05 6.68
CA GLY A 227 8.88 2.60 6.83
C GLY A 227 10.25 1.89 6.88
N TYR A 228 11.18 2.28 6.00
CA TYR A 228 12.56 1.79 6.01
C TYR A 228 13.33 2.20 7.28
N ALA A 229 13.20 3.46 7.70
CA ALA A 229 13.86 4.00 8.88
C ALA A 229 13.41 3.33 10.19
N CYS A 230 12.15 2.88 10.27
CA CYS A 230 11.60 2.10 11.39
C CYS A 230 12.07 0.63 11.40
N GLY A 231 12.70 0.17 10.34
CA GLY A 231 13.17 -1.21 10.19
C GLY A 231 13.94 -1.80 11.38
N PRO A 232 14.84 -1.06 12.05
CA PRO A 232 15.59 -1.58 13.20
C PRO A 232 14.77 -2.06 14.38
N TRP A 233 13.51 -1.62 14.49
CA TRP A 233 12.61 -2.18 15.51
C TRP A 233 12.34 -3.66 15.27
N PHE A 234 12.54 -4.13 14.04
CA PHE A 234 12.32 -5.48 13.57
C PHE A 234 13.64 -6.27 13.34
N ALA A 235 14.77 -5.76 13.85
CA ALA A 235 16.05 -6.46 13.76
C ALA A 235 15.96 -7.86 14.37
N ARG A 236 16.76 -8.80 13.84
CA ARG A 236 16.88 -10.15 14.42
C ARG A 236 17.28 -10.03 15.90
N GLY A 237 16.54 -10.73 16.78
CA GLY A 237 16.78 -10.66 18.23
C GLY A 237 16.22 -9.42 18.93
N SER A 238 15.51 -8.51 18.22
CA SER A 238 14.81 -7.41 18.89
C SER A 238 13.70 -7.94 19.81
N ASP A 239 13.57 -7.32 20.99
CA ASP A 239 12.56 -7.66 21.98
C ASP A 239 11.13 -7.37 21.44
N PRO A 240 10.25 -8.39 21.34
CA PRO A 240 8.88 -8.21 20.87
C PRO A 240 8.07 -7.25 21.75
N VAL A 241 8.23 -7.28 23.06
CA VAL A 241 7.49 -6.42 24.01
C VAL A 241 7.82 -4.95 23.74
N ARG A 242 9.11 -4.63 23.60
CA ARG A 242 9.53 -3.25 23.25
C ARG A 242 9.03 -2.82 21.87
N ARG A 243 8.97 -3.73 20.90
CA ARG A 243 8.48 -3.44 19.56
C ARG A 243 6.98 -3.17 19.58
N ILE A 244 6.19 -4.03 20.21
CA ILE A 244 4.74 -3.84 20.39
C ILE A 244 4.49 -2.50 21.07
N ARG A 245 5.21 -2.19 22.16
CA ARG A 245 5.08 -0.90 22.85
C ARG A 245 5.38 0.29 21.93
N ARG A 246 6.48 0.26 21.15
CA ARG A 246 6.85 1.32 20.22
C ARG A 246 5.79 1.52 19.12
N LEU A 247 5.30 0.43 18.54
CA LEU A 247 4.24 0.47 17.53
C LEU A 247 2.94 1.04 18.11
N THR A 248 2.57 0.62 19.31
CA THR A 248 1.37 1.14 20.00
C THR A 248 1.51 2.63 20.32
N MET A 249 2.65 3.04 20.87
CA MET A 249 2.90 4.46 21.16
C MET A 249 2.89 5.33 19.92
N LEU A 250 3.56 4.87 18.82
CA LEU A 250 3.55 5.58 17.55
C LEU A 250 2.13 5.64 16.97
N GLY A 251 1.43 4.51 16.95
CA GLY A 251 0.08 4.43 16.40
C GLY A 251 -0.91 5.32 17.15
N LEU A 252 -0.92 5.27 18.49
CA LEU A 252 -1.75 6.15 19.32
C LEU A 252 -1.35 7.61 19.15
N GLY A 253 -0.05 7.93 19.14
CA GLY A 253 0.43 9.29 18.94
C GLY A 253 -0.01 9.88 17.60
N LEU A 254 0.02 9.08 16.51
CA LEU A 254 -0.45 9.51 15.21
C LEU A 254 -1.97 9.72 15.17
N VAL A 255 -2.76 8.81 15.77
CA VAL A 255 -4.23 8.94 15.80
C VAL A 255 -4.67 10.11 16.69
N ILE A 256 -4.08 10.27 17.87
CA ILE A 256 -4.39 11.40 18.78
C ILE A 256 -3.95 12.71 18.14
N GLY A 257 -2.74 12.75 17.55
CA GLY A 257 -2.23 13.91 16.84
C GLY A 257 -3.11 14.30 15.65
N PHE A 258 -3.61 13.32 14.90
CA PHE A 258 -4.60 13.54 13.85
C PHE A 258 -5.85 14.25 14.42
N VAL A 259 -6.45 13.70 15.48
CA VAL A 259 -7.66 14.30 16.08
C VAL A 259 -7.40 15.72 16.52
N ALA A 260 -6.26 15.98 17.19
CA ALA A 260 -5.89 17.31 17.68
C ALA A 260 -5.70 18.33 16.53
N ILE A 261 -4.88 18.00 15.53
CA ILE A 261 -4.60 18.92 14.40
C ILE A 261 -5.86 19.10 13.54
N ARG A 262 -6.63 18.02 13.32
CA ARG A 262 -7.88 18.08 12.56
C ARG A 262 -8.92 18.98 13.25
N TYR A 263 -9.03 18.85 14.58
CA TYR A 263 -9.95 19.70 15.36
C TYR A 263 -9.60 21.18 15.25
N LEU A 264 -8.31 21.52 15.28
CA LEU A 264 -7.84 22.91 15.14
C LEU A 264 -8.08 23.51 13.76
N ASN A 265 -8.23 22.68 12.72
CA ASN A 265 -8.58 23.09 11.36
C ASN A 265 -7.58 24.08 10.70
N ILE A 266 -6.28 23.98 11.06
CA ILE A 266 -5.25 24.96 10.67
C ILE A 266 -4.28 24.47 9.62
N TYR A 267 -4.04 23.13 9.51
CA TYR A 267 -3.01 22.56 8.64
C TYR A 267 -3.26 21.10 8.30
N GLY A 268 -2.71 20.69 7.17
CA GLY A 268 -2.53 19.27 6.80
C GLY A 268 -3.67 18.64 5.99
N ASP A 269 -4.76 19.37 5.75
CA ASP A 269 -5.85 19.01 4.81
C ASP A 269 -6.82 20.17 4.64
N LYS A 270 -7.82 20.00 3.74
CA LYS A 270 -8.95 20.94 3.62
C LYS A 270 -9.73 21.01 4.95
N PRO A 271 -10.22 22.19 5.35
CA PRO A 271 -10.98 22.33 6.58
C PRO A 271 -12.22 21.43 6.64
N TRP A 272 -12.50 20.86 7.81
CA TRP A 272 -13.80 20.26 8.07
C TRP A 272 -14.81 21.30 8.53
N PHE A 273 -16.09 21.00 8.45
CA PHE A 273 -17.19 21.89 8.78
C PHE A 273 -18.30 21.15 9.55
N VAL A 274 -19.08 21.91 10.32
CA VAL A 274 -20.30 21.41 10.95
C VAL A 274 -21.40 21.36 9.90
N ALA A 275 -21.99 20.20 9.70
CA ALA A 275 -23.05 19.96 8.72
C ALA A 275 -24.43 19.88 9.42
N ASP A 276 -25.49 19.72 8.62
CA ASP A 276 -26.90 19.71 9.07
C ASP A 276 -27.23 18.57 10.05
N SER A 277 -26.40 17.53 10.12
CA SER A 277 -26.57 16.42 11.05
C SER A 277 -25.24 16.02 11.72
N PRO A 278 -25.28 15.44 12.93
CA PRO A 278 -24.09 14.94 13.60
C PRO A 278 -23.32 13.90 12.74
N LEU A 279 -24.05 13.03 12.04
CA LEU A 279 -23.45 12.03 11.15
C LEU A 279 -22.66 12.70 10.02
N ARG A 280 -23.24 13.69 9.34
CA ARG A 280 -22.55 14.41 8.26
C ARG A 280 -21.39 15.25 8.77
N THR A 281 -21.49 15.80 9.98
CA THR A 281 -20.36 16.46 10.66
C THR A 281 -19.20 15.48 10.90
N VAL A 282 -19.47 14.26 11.38
CA VAL A 282 -18.45 13.21 11.50
C VAL A 282 -17.88 12.82 10.14
N MET A 283 -18.72 12.71 9.10
CA MET A 283 -18.23 12.44 7.74
C MET A 283 -17.32 13.57 7.25
N SER A 284 -17.68 14.85 7.46
CA SER A 284 -16.83 15.99 7.14
C SER A 284 -15.48 15.94 7.87
N PHE A 285 -15.48 15.57 9.16
CA PHE A 285 -14.26 15.42 9.94
C PHE A 285 -13.35 14.30 9.39
N LEU A 286 -13.92 13.21 8.89
CA LEU A 286 -13.22 12.04 8.35
C LEU A 286 -12.99 12.11 6.83
N ALA A 287 -13.50 13.14 6.14
CA ALA A 287 -13.25 13.35 4.72
C ALA A 287 -11.86 13.94 4.50
N LEU A 288 -10.90 13.07 4.19
CA LEU A 288 -9.48 13.39 4.06
C LEU A 288 -9.00 13.21 2.62
N THR A 289 -8.09 14.09 2.19
CA THR A 289 -7.53 14.09 0.84
C THR A 289 -6.53 12.95 0.68
N LYS A 290 -6.79 12.07 -0.29
CA LYS A 290 -5.96 10.90 -0.62
C LYS A 290 -5.00 11.17 -1.79
N TYR A 291 -5.29 12.17 -2.63
CA TYR A 291 -4.56 12.39 -3.90
C TYR A 291 -4.17 13.84 -4.15
N PRO A 292 -2.94 14.26 -3.78
CA PRO A 292 -1.92 13.55 -3.00
C PRO A 292 -2.37 13.33 -1.55
N PRO A 293 -1.86 12.29 -0.88
CA PRO A 293 -2.28 12.01 0.50
C PRO A 293 -1.80 13.12 1.44
N SER A 294 -2.75 13.78 2.09
CA SER A 294 -2.47 14.84 3.05
C SER A 294 -1.79 14.31 4.32
N LEU A 295 -1.16 15.17 5.11
CA LEU A 295 -0.63 14.80 6.43
C LEU A 295 -1.74 14.17 7.30
N LEU A 296 -2.92 14.81 7.32
CA LEU A 296 -4.05 14.35 8.11
C LEU A 296 -4.64 13.03 7.59
N PHE A 297 -4.47 12.71 6.31
CA PHE A 297 -4.78 11.38 5.77
C PHE A 297 -3.74 10.33 6.21
N LEU A 298 -2.46 10.67 6.18
CA LEU A 298 -1.38 9.74 6.51
C LEU A 298 -1.34 9.41 8.01
N MET A 299 -1.63 10.34 8.89
CA MET A 299 -1.57 10.14 10.34
C MET A 299 -2.51 9.01 10.82
N PRO A 300 -3.84 9.06 10.63
CA PRO A 300 -4.73 8.02 11.12
C PRO A 300 -4.54 6.70 10.36
N THR A 301 -4.18 6.73 9.07
CA THR A 301 -4.03 5.51 8.27
C THR A 301 -2.76 4.74 8.64
N VAL A 302 -1.61 5.40 8.74
CA VAL A 302 -0.35 4.78 9.20
C VAL A 302 -0.45 4.44 10.69
N GLY A 303 -1.09 5.30 11.49
CA GLY A 303 -1.33 5.07 12.92
C GLY A 303 -2.12 3.78 13.15
N THR A 304 -3.24 3.60 12.46
CA THR A 304 -4.04 2.36 12.50
C THR A 304 -3.21 1.16 12.03
N GLY A 305 -2.41 1.32 10.96
CA GLY A 305 -1.49 0.27 10.49
C GLY A 305 -0.49 -0.18 11.57
N CYS A 306 0.08 0.77 12.32
CA CYS A 306 0.98 0.47 13.46
C CYS A 306 0.25 -0.27 14.60
N LEU A 307 -0.98 0.15 14.94
CA LEU A 307 -1.79 -0.50 15.98
C LEU A 307 -2.18 -1.91 15.57
N LEU A 308 -2.59 -2.12 14.33
CA LEU A 308 -2.91 -3.45 13.81
C LEU A 308 -1.69 -4.35 13.78
N LEU A 309 -0.52 -3.84 13.41
CA LEU A 309 0.72 -4.62 13.44
C LEU A 309 1.10 -5.03 14.86
N ALA A 310 0.97 -4.13 15.84
CA ALA A 310 1.17 -4.44 17.26
C ALA A 310 0.16 -5.50 17.75
N LEU A 311 -1.11 -5.39 17.35
CA LEU A 311 -2.17 -6.34 17.67
C LEU A 311 -1.86 -7.73 17.09
N PHE A 312 -1.43 -7.80 15.82
CA PHE A 312 -1.12 -9.06 15.15
C PHE A 312 0.12 -9.75 15.74
N GLU A 313 1.12 -8.99 16.17
CA GLU A 313 2.24 -9.55 16.92
C GLU A 313 1.81 -10.11 18.29
N LYS A 314 0.87 -9.44 18.96
CA LYS A 314 0.35 -9.90 20.27
C LYS A 314 -0.49 -11.18 20.13
N PHE A 315 -1.22 -11.35 19.02
CA PHE A 315 -2.12 -12.48 18.76
C PHE A 315 -1.63 -13.40 17.65
N GLU A 316 -0.30 -13.53 17.51
CA GLU A 316 0.32 -14.31 16.42
C GLU A 316 -0.06 -15.79 16.39
N ASP A 317 -0.40 -16.37 17.56
CA ASP A 317 -0.84 -17.77 17.70
C ASP A 317 -2.31 -18.00 17.33
N SER A 318 -3.03 -16.94 16.96
CA SER A 318 -4.43 -17.02 16.54
C SER A 318 -4.57 -17.81 15.23
N LYS A 319 -5.63 -18.63 15.15
CA LYS A 319 -5.96 -19.44 13.96
C LYS A 319 -6.16 -18.60 12.68
N ALA A 320 -6.49 -17.32 12.80
CA ALA A 320 -6.68 -16.41 11.67
C ALA A 320 -5.35 -15.94 11.04
N MET A 321 -4.27 -15.83 11.84
CA MET A 321 -2.99 -15.29 11.38
C MET A 321 -2.38 -16.04 10.19
N PRO A 322 -2.32 -17.37 10.16
CA PRO A 322 -1.79 -18.11 9.01
C PRO A 322 -2.57 -17.87 7.71
N HIS A 323 -3.90 -17.71 7.79
CA HIS A 323 -4.75 -17.44 6.63
C HIS A 323 -4.52 -16.04 6.07
N LEU A 324 -4.46 -15.03 6.94
CA LEU A 324 -4.13 -13.66 6.53
C LEU A 324 -2.71 -13.56 5.97
N ALA A 325 -1.73 -14.18 6.65
CA ALA A 325 -0.34 -14.18 6.22
C ALA A 325 -0.14 -14.86 4.86
N LEU A 326 -0.94 -15.88 4.57
CA LEU A 326 -0.92 -16.56 3.28
C LEU A 326 -1.35 -15.61 2.14
N LEU A 327 -2.42 -14.86 2.33
CA LEU A 327 -2.83 -13.83 1.37
C LEU A 327 -1.72 -12.79 1.20
N GLY A 328 -1.18 -12.26 2.29
CA GLY A 328 -0.11 -11.26 2.28
C GLY A 328 1.24 -11.76 1.76
N GLY A 329 1.41 -13.08 1.58
CA GLY A 329 2.61 -13.69 0.99
C GLY A 329 2.70 -13.52 -0.54
N ALA A 330 1.59 -13.26 -1.22
CA ALA A 330 1.50 -13.06 -2.67
C ALA A 330 0.65 -11.83 -3.04
N PRO A 331 0.99 -10.64 -2.53
CA PRO A 331 0.12 -9.46 -2.65
C PRO A 331 -0.06 -9.02 -4.10
N MET A 332 1.00 -9.06 -4.92
CA MET A 332 0.94 -8.62 -6.31
C MET A 332 0.11 -9.55 -7.19
N PHE A 333 0.23 -10.86 -6.95
CA PHE A 333 -0.59 -11.85 -7.64
C PHE A 333 -2.08 -11.67 -7.32
N TYR A 334 -2.42 -11.54 -6.04
CA TYR A 334 -3.80 -11.27 -5.62
C TYR A 334 -4.32 -9.96 -6.22
N TYR A 335 -3.48 -8.89 -6.23
CA TYR A 335 -3.85 -7.60 -6.80
C TYR A 335 -4.24 -7.71 -8.28
N VAL A 336 -3.43 -8.37 -9.09
CA VAL A 336 -3.74 -8.56 -10.51
C VAL A 336 -4.94 -9.49 -10.68
N LEU A 337 -4.95 -10.61 -9.96
CA LEU A 337 -6.00 -11.62 -10.08
C LEU A 337 -7.40 -11.03 -9.81
N HIS A 338 -7.59 -10.32 -8.67
CA HIS A 338 -8.92 -9.83 -8.32
C HIS A 338 -9.43 -8.76 -9.30
N LEU A 339 -8.55 -7.91 -9.85
CA LEU A 339 -8.94 -6.92 -10.86
C LEU A 339 -9.45 -7.60 -12.14
N TYR A 340 -8.72 -8.62 -12.63
CA TYR A 340 -9.15 -9.35 -13.83
C TYR A 340 -10.43 -10.18 -13.59
N VAL A 341 -10.58 -10.76 -12.40
CA VAL A 341 -11.83 -11.44 -12.02
C VAL A 341 -12.99 -10.46 -11.98
N LEU A 342 -12.81 -9.28 -11.39
CA LEU A 342 -13.83 -8.22 -11.37
C LEU A 342 -14.17 -7.74 -12.78
N LYS A 343 -13.17 -7.51 -13.65
CA LYS A 343 -13.38 -7.13 -15.05
C LYS A 343 -14.17 -8.20 -15.80
N LEU A 344 -13.83 -9.48 -15.61
CA LEU A 344 -14.56 -10.59 -16.25
C LEU A 344 -16.02 -10.61 -15.82
N ILE A 345 -16.28 -10.56 -14.50
CA ILE A 345 -17.63 -10.59 -13.96
C ILE A 345 -18.43 -9.36 -14.42
N TYR A 346 -17.81 -8.19 -14.44
CA TYR A 346 -18.42 -6.96 -14.93
C TYR A 346 -18.83 -7.06 -16.41
N ASN A 347 -17.92 -7.55 -17.27
CA ASN A 347 -18.21 -7.72 -18.69
C ASN A 347 -19.31 -8.76 -18.94
N VAL A 348 -19.33 -9.86 -18.16
CA VAL A 348 -20.42 -10.85 -18.23
C VAL A 348 -21.75 -10.21 -17.80
N ALA A 349 -21.77 -9.44 -16.72
CA ALA A 349 -22.98 -8.74 -16.26
C ALA A 349 -23.47 -7.74 -17.31
N LEU A 350 -22.57 -6.96 -17.91
CA LEU A 350 -22.88 -6.00 -18.96
C LEU A 350 -23.44 -6.70 -20.22
N LEU A 351 -22.89 -7.86 -20.57
CA LEU A 351 -23.35 -8.65 -21.73
C LEU A 351 -24.74 -9.23 -21.50
N LEU A 352 -25.02 -9.74 -20.29
CA LEU A 352 -26.29 -10.41 -19.97
C LEU A 352 -27.45 -9.44 -19.68
N TYR A 353 -27.16 -8.32 -19.03
CA TYR A 353 -28.17 -7.38 -18.54
C TYR A 353 -28.14 -6.03 -19.23
N GLY A 354 -27.12 -5.77 -20.05
CA GLY A 354 -26.90 -4.44 -20.67
C GLY A 354 -26.54 -3.35 -19.68
N PRO A 355 -26.42 -2.10 -20.14
CA PRO A 355 -26.15 -0.96 -19.26
C PRO A 355 -27.42 -0.64 -18.46
N THR A 356 -27.31 -0.60 -17.12
CA THR A 356 -28.41 -0.31 -16.20
C THR A 356 -28.36 1.12 -15.65
N LYS A 357 -27.21 1.79 -15.78
CA LYS A 357 -26.95 3.15 -15.29
C LYS A 357 -26.24 3.99 -16.36
N GLY A 358 -27.03 4.61 -17.25
CA GLY A 358 -26.50 5.33 -18.40
C GLY A 358 -25.77 4.40 -19.37
N THR A 359 -24.48 4.59 -19.58
CA THR A 359 -23.63 3.76 -20.46
C THR A 359 -22.92 2.60 -19.74
N VAL A 360 -23.10 2.47 -18.42
CA VAL A 360 -22.42 1.46 -17.60
C VAL A 360 -23.42 0.51 -16.93
N PHE A 361 -22.96 -0.69 -16.61
CA PHE A 361 -23.69 -1.55 -15.69
C PHE A 361 -23.41 -1.09 -14.24
N GLY A 362 -24.44 -1.03 -13.40
CA GLY A 362 -24.32 -0.64 -12.00
C GLY A 362 -25.47 -1.19 -11.17
N VAL A 363 -25.26 -1.28 -9.86
CA VAL A 363 -26.24 -1.76 -8.88
C VAL A 363 -26.80 -0.61 -8.05
N ASP A 364 -28.07 -0.71 -7.62
CA ASP A 364 -28.74 0.35 -6.87
C ASP A 364 -28.41 0.35 -5.37
N GLN A 365 -28.02 -0.80 -4.82
CA GLN A 365 -27.90 -0.98 -3.39
C GLN A 365 -26.52 -1.43 -2.98
N LEU A 366 -25.97 -0.78 -1.97
CA LEU A 366 -24.63 -1.05 -1.43
C LEU A 366 -24.47 -2.49 -0.91
N ARG A 367 -25.56 -3.15 -0.50
CA ARG A 367 -25.51 -4.56 -0.08
C ARG A 367 -24.91 -5.49 -1.13
N TRP A 368 -25.08 -5.20 -2.43
CA TRP A 368 -24.51 -6.00 -3.51
C TRP A 368 -22.99 -5.95 -3.52
N VAL A 369 -22.38 -4.81 -3.15
CA VAL A 369 -20.93 -4.70 -2.98
C VAL A 369 -20.45 -5.69 -1.92
N TRP A 370 -21.10 -5.72 -0.75
CA TRP A 370 -20.72 -6.62 0.33
C TRP A 370 -20.99 -8.11 0.00
N ILE A 371 -22.09 -8.42 -0.67
CA ILE A 371 -22.37 -9.79 -1.15
C ILE A 371 -21.26 -10.26 -2.08
N TRP A 372 -20.85 -9.45 -3.06
CA TRP A 372 -19.75 -9.79 -3.97
C TRP A 372 -18.41 -9.93 -3.24
N VAL A 373 -18.12 -9.08 -2.27
CA VAL A 373 -16.92 -9.22 -1.45
C VAL A 373 -16.88 -10.59 -0.76
N PHE A 374 -17.97 -10.98 -0.08
CA PHE A 374 -18.02 -12.27 0.62
C PHE A 374 -17.94 -13.47 -0.32
N ILE A 375 -18.50 -13.40 -1.52
CA ILE A 375 -18.36 -14.43 -2.55
C ILE A 375 -16.91 -14.50 -3.07
N LEU A 376 -16.28 -13.35 -3.31
CA LEU A 376 -14.95 -13.30 -3.92
C LEU A 376 -13.81 -13.68 -2.96
N ILE A 377 -13.97 -13.51 -1.66
CA ILE A 377 -12.94 -13.91 -0.67
C ILE A 377 -12.55 -15.39 -0.85
N PRO A 378 -13.44 -16.39 -0.76
CA PRO A 378 -13.08 -17.80 -0.94
C PRO A 378 -12.63 -18.12 -2.38
N VAL A 379 -13.20 -17.47 -3.39
CA VAL A 379 -12.84 -17.66 -4.80
C VAL A 379 -11.39 -17.25 -5.05
N LEU A 380 -10.96 -16.12 -4.51
CA LEU A 380 -9.61 -15.61 -4.68
C LEU A 380 -8.60 -16.25 -3.73
N TYR A 381 -9.05 -16.83 -2.61
CA TYR A 381 -8.18 -17.45 -1.62
C TYR A 381 -7.44 -18.66 -2.19
N SER A 382 -8.13 -19.56 -2.89
CA SER A 382 -7.56 -20.80 -3.41
C SER A 382 -6.41 -20.59 -4.42
N PRO A 383 -6.57 -19.77 -5.48
CA PRO A 383 -5.49 -19.49 -6.42
C PRO A 383 -4.33 -18.70 -5.77
N THR A 384 -4.65 -17.78 -4.82
CA THR A 384 -3.61 -17.05 -4.09
C THR A 384 -2.78 -17.98 -3.21
N ARG A 385 -3.44 -18.94 -2.54
CA ARG A 385 -2.78 -19.98 -1.76
C ARG A 385 -1.84 -20.82 -2.64
N TRP A 386 -2.33 -21.28 -3.77
CA TRP A 386 -1.52 -22.04 -4.73
C TRP A 386 -0.28 -21.24 -5.15
N PHE A 387 -0.46 -19.98 -5.55
CA PHE A 387 0.65 -19.13 -5.99
C PHE A 387 1.65 -18.82 -4.86
N ALA A 388 1.18 -18.53 -3.65
CA ALA A 388 2.04 -18.32 -2.49
C ALA A 388 2.91 -19.56 -2.18
N GLN A 389 2.33 -20.77 -2.30
CA GLN A 389 3.05 -22.04 -2.15
C GLN A 389 4.05 -22.28 -3.30
N LEU A 390 3.65 -21.96 -4.53
CA LEU A 390 4.53 -22.05 -5.71
C LEU A 390 5.77 -21.16 -5.51
N LYS A 391 5.56 -19.89 -5.11
CA LYS A 391 6.62 -18.92 -4.83
C LYS A 391 7.60 -19.42 -3.74
N GLN A 392 7.10 -20.14 -2.73
CA GLN A 392 7.94 -20.70 -1.68
C GLN A 392 8.76 -21.92 -2.16
N ARG A 393 8.19 -22.76 -3.05
CA ARG A 393 8.82 -23.98 -3.58
C ARG A 393 9.79 -23.69 -4.71
N ARG A 394 9.47 -22.74 -5.59
CA ARG A 394 10.19 -22.44 -6.82
C ARG A 394 11.04 -21.19 -6.70
N LYS A 395 12.02 -21.21 -5.78
CA LYS A 395 13.00 -20.11 -5.60
C LYS A 395 14.00 -20.00 -6.76
N ASP A 396 14.07 -21.01 -7.60
CA ASP A 396 14.83 -21.07 -8.84
C ASP A 396 14.32 -20.10 -9.91
N ILE A 397 13.03 -19.76 -9.88
CA ILE A 397 12.41 -18.85 -10.85
C ILE A 397 12.60 -17.40 -10.40
N LEU A 398 13.58 -16.72 -11.00
CA LEU A 398 14.05 -15.41 -10.57
C LEU A 398 12.98 -14.30 -10.60
N TRP A 399 12.05 -14.32 -11.56
CA TRP A 399 11.04 -13.27 -11.67
C TRP A 399 9.93 -13.38 -10.60
N LEU A 400 9.69 -14.57 -10.04
CA LEU A 400 8.71 -14.76 -8.95
C LEU A 400 9.01 -13.91 -7.71
N LYS A 401 10.28 -13.53 -7.50
CA LYS A 401 10.65 -12.66 -6.38
C LYS A 401 10.13 -11.22 -6.51
N TYR A 402 9.78 -10.80 -7.72
CA TYR A 402 9.24 -9.46 -7.98
C TYR A 402 7.71 -9.39 -7.81
N LEU A 403 7.00 -10.51 -7.89
CA LEU A 403 5.58 -10.67 -7.56
C LEU A 403 5.40 -11.08 -6.10
#